data_bb1b5a60d12336ffb3713b4114767cb2
#
_entry.id   bb1b5a60d12336ffb3713b4114767cb2
#
_cell.length_a   1.000
_cell.length_b   1.000
_cell.length_c   1.000
_cell.angle_alpha   90.00
_cell.angle_beta   90.00
_cell.angle_gamma   90.00
#
_symmetry.space_group_name_H-M   'P 1'
#
loop_
_entity.id
_entity.type
_entity.pdbx_description
1 polymer ?
#
loop_
_entity_poly.entity_id
_entity_poly.type
_entity_poly.pdbx_seq_one_letter_code
_entity_poly.pdbx_strand_id
1 'polypeptide(L)'
;MKKALRIVISIAICVGLVCGYYYYLSHRNGNKTEETTEQTTEVEKIINKDFEKNYPKTPREVVKWYNRIITAFYGEEYTDDELEDMADQVRMLMDDELLSYNPRDTYIKNLKADIEDYQTRKKTIVQSSVSDSNDINYATVQGDYCAY
;
A
#
# COMPACT_ATOMS: atom_id res chain seq x y z
N MET A 1 -61.26 -18.46 10.20
CA MET A 1 -60.28 -19.37 9.59
C MET A 1 -59.69 -18.82 8.26
N LYS A 2 -60.49 -18.35 7.29
CA LYS A 2 -59.98 -17.87 5.99
C LYS A 2 -59.01 -16.64 6.04
N LYS A 3 -59.18 -15.74 7.04
CA LYS A 3 -58.30 -14.56 7.19
C LYS A 3 -56.92 -14.94 7.76
N ALA A 4 -56.90 -15.84 8.76
CA ALA A 4 -55.62 -16.31 9.34
C ALA A 4 -54.79 -17.11 8.32
N LEU A 5 -55.42 -17.93 7.49
CA LEU A 5 -54.76 -18.68 6.43
C LEU A 5 -54.09 -17.74 5.39
N ARG A 6 -54.74 -16.63 5.02
CA ARG A 6 -54.19 -15.64 4.10
C ARG A 6 -52.96 -14.96 4.67
N ILE A 7 -52.98 -14.65 5.97
CA ILE A 7 -51.81 -14.01 6.66
C ILE A 7 -50.64 -14.99 6.66
N VAL A 8 -50.86 -16.26 6.99
CA VAL A 8 -49.78 -17.26 7.02
C VAL A 8 -49.17 -17.46 5.62
N ILE A 9 -49.99 -17.51 4.58
CA ILE A 9 -49.51 -17.61 3.19
C ILE A 9 -48.68 -16.37 2.79
N SER A 10 -49.12 -15.17 3.17
CA SER A 10 -48.41 -13.94 2.88
C SER A 10 -47.03 -13.90 3.54
N ILE A 11 -46.94 -14.33 4.82
CA ILE A 11 -45.68 -14.43 5.55
C ILE A 11 -44.74 -15.46 4.90
N ALA A 12 -45.26 -16.62 4.52
CA ALA A 12 -44.49 -17.67 3.86
C ALA A 12 -43.88 -17.19 2.52
N ILE A 13 -44.65 -16.42 1.74
CA ILE A 13 -44.16 -15.81 0.48
C ILE A 13 -43.04 -14.79 0.76
N CYS A 14 -43.22 -13.93 1.76
CA CYS A 14 -42.16 -12.93 2.12
C CYS A 14 -40.86 -13.61 2.56
N VAL A 15 -40.96 -14.65 3.41
CA VAL A 15 -39.80 -15.42 3.84
C VAL A 15 -39.15 -16.13 2.66
N GLY A 16 -39.94 -16.73 1.78
CA GLY A 16 -39.45 -17.37 0.55
C GLY A 16 -38.69 -16.39 -0.38
N LEU A 17 -39.19 -15.16 -0.53
CA LEU A 17 -38.55 -14.14 -1.33
C LEU A 17 -37.20 -13.67 -0.69
N VAL A 18 -37.17 -13.48 0.61
CA VAL A 18 -35.92 -13.10 1.31
C VAL A 18 -34.91 -14.22 1.24
N CYS A 19 -35.30 -15.46 1.51
CA CYS A 19 -34.41 -16.62 1.41
C CYS A 19 -33.95 -16.86 -0.05
N GLY A 20 -34.84 -16.72 -1.01
CA GLY A 20 -34.53 -16.84 -2.44
C GLY A 20 -33.60 -15.76 -2.92
N TYR A 21 -33.79 -14.52 -2.47
CA TYR A 21 -32.90 -13.40 -2.77
C TYR A 21 -31.52 -13.59 -2.14
N TYR A 22 -31.47 -14.04 -0.89
CA TYR A 22 -30.21 -14.37 -0.23
C TYR A 22 -29.46 -15.52 -0.92
N TYR A 23 -30.22 -16.59 -1.28
CA TYR A 23 -29.66 -17.70 -2.04
C TYR A 23 -29.17 -17.28 -3.44
N TYR A 24 -29.93 -16.43 -4.12
CA TYR A 24 -29.53 -15.87 -5.42
C TYR A 24 -28.26 -15.01 -5.31
N LEU A 25 -28.15 -14.16 -4.29
CA LEU A 25 -26.95 -13.38 -4.05
C LEU A 25 -25.75 -14.27 -3.69
N SER A 26 -25.98 -15.27 -2.83
CA SER A 26 -24.94 -16.22 -2.43
C SER A 26 -24.44 -17.09 -3.59
N HIS A 27 -25.33 -17.48 -4.52
CA HIS A 27 -24.96 -18.28 -5.69
C HIS A 27 -24.58 -17.44 -6.91
N ARG A 28 -24.99 -16.19 -7.00
CA ARG A 28 -24.52 -15.26 -8.03
C ARG A 28 -23.04 -14.91 -7.83
N ASN A 29 -22.54 -14.98 -6.60
CA ASN A 29 -21.11 -14.91 -6.31
C ASN A 29 -20.36 -16.22 -6.61
N GLY A 30 -21.05 -17.32 -6.94
CA GLY A 30 -20.43 -18.63 -7.18
C GLY A 30 -19.98 -18.90 -8.61
N ASN A 31 -20.10 -17.96 -9.56
CA ASN A 31 -19.64 -18.11 -10.94
C ASN A 31 -18.96 -16.86 -11.51
N LYS A 32 -18.40 -16.03 -10.66
CA LYS A 32 -17.17 -15.33 -11.01
C LYS A 32 -16.06 -16.31 -10.66
N THR A 33 -15.36 -16.81 -11.69
CA THR A 33 -13.93 -17.10 -11.57
C THR A 33 -13.42 -16.18 -10.48
N GLU A 34 -12.85 -16.75 -9.43
CA GLU A 34 -12.03 -16.00 -8.48
C GLU A 34 -10.87 -15.37 -9.27
N GLU A 35 -11.12 -14.29 -9.99
CA GLU A 35 -10.28 -13.15 -9.77
C GLU A 35 -10.58 -12.74 -8.33
N THR A 36 -9.91 -13.38 -7.41
CA THR A 36 -9.52 -12.79 -6.17
C THR A 36 -8.86 -11.48 -6.60
N THR A 37 -9.64 -10.42 -6.61
CA THR A 37 -9.09 -9.11 -6.34
C THR A 37 -8.75 -9.21 -4.86
N GLU A 38 -7.69 -9.93 -4.54
CA GLU A 38 -6.87 -9.62 -3.40
C GLU A 38 -6.65 -8.13 -3.57
N GLN A 39 -7.25 -7.36 -2.70
CA GLN A 39 -6.91 -5.94 -2.62
C GLN A 39 -5.46 -5.97 -2.17
N THR A 40 -4.56 -6.04 -3.16
CA THR A 40 -3.13 -6.01 -2.96
C THR A 40 -2.87 -4.86 -2.01
N THR A 41 -2.35 -5.15 -0.84
CA THR A 41 -2.08 -4.14 0.18
C THR A 41 -1.09 -3.11 -0.36
N GLU A 42 -1.00 -1.95 0.27
CA GLU A 42 -0.02 -0.96 -0.14
C GLU A 42 1.41 -1.50 0.03
N VAL A 43 1.65 -2.27 1.08
CA VAL A 43 2.90 -2.98 1.34
C VAL A 43 3.25 -3.93 0.20
N GLU A 44 2.33 -4.79 -0.21
CA GLU A 44 2.54 -5.71 -1.34
C GLU A 44 2.83 -4.99 -2.66
N LYS A 45 2.17 -3.86 -2.93
CA LYS A 45 2.45 -3.04 -4.12
C LYS A 45 3.85 -2.44 -4.11
N ILE A 46 4.36 -2.10 -2.93
CA ILE A 46 5.71 -1.58 -2.75
C ILE A 46 6.72 -2.71 -2.96
N ILE A 47 6.57 -3.83 -2.27
CA ILE A 47 7.49 -4.97 -2.33
C ILE A 47 7.57 -5.54 -3.75
N ASN A 48 6.42 -5.69 -4.41
CA ASN A 48 6.34 -6.23 -5.77
C ASN A 48 6.75 -5.23 -6.88
N LYS A 49 7.16 -4.01 -6.53
CA LYS A 49 7.65 -3.04 -7.50
C LYS A 49 9.02 -3.44 -8.02
N ASP A 50 9.10 -3.73 -9.30
CA ASP A 50 10.36 -4.05 -9.99
C ASP A 50 11.05 -2.74 -10.43
N PHE A 51 11.96 -2.23 -9.59
CA PHE A 51 12.74 -1.04 -9.91
C PHE A 51 13.91 -1.35 -10.88
N GLU A 52 14.34 -2.59 -11.03
CA GLU A 52 15.37 -2.93 -12.00
C GLU A 52 14.88 -2.72 -13.43
N LYS A 53 13.62 -3.14 -13.71
CA LYS A 53 13.01 -2.98 -15.04
C LYS A 53 12.30 -1.64 -15.23
N ASN A 54 11.72 -1.11 -14.16
CA ASN A 54 10.83 0.05 -14.19
C ASN A 54 11.24 1.11 -13.17
N TYR A 55 12.50 1.55 -13.24
CA TYR A 55 13.00 2.64 -12.38
C TYR A 55 12.27 3.96 -12.71
N PRO A 56 11.97 4.79 -11.69
CA PRO A 56 11.37 6.11 -11.89
C PRO A 56 12.22 6.97 -12.82
N LYS A 57 11.60 7.56 -13.84
CA LYS A 57 12.32 8.27 -14.91
C LYS A 57 12.67 9.72 -14.56
N THR A 58 12.06 10.26 -13.51
CA THR A 58 12.25 11.65 -13.12
C THR A 58 12.55 11.75 -11.62
N PRO A 59 13.30 12.77 -11.18
CA PRO A 59 13.55 13.00 -9.75
C PRO A 59 12.25 13.07 -8.94
N ARG A 60 11.23 13.70 -9.51
CA ARG A 60 9.89 13.79 -8.88
C ARG A 60 9.27 12.41 -8.65
N GLU A 61 9.38 11.50 -9.58
CA GLU A 61 8.88 10.12 -9.43
C GLU A 61 9.69 9.35 -8.38
N VAL A 62 11.00 9.54 -8.30
CA VAL A 62 11.85 8.94 -7.25
C VAL A 62 11.38 9.40 -5.88
N VAL A 63 11.21 10.72 -5.68
CA VAL A 63 10.74 11.27 -4.40
C VAL A 63 9.32 10.81 -4.08
N LYS A 64 8.43 10.68 -5.07
CA LYS A 64 7.09 10.12 -4.85
C LYS A 64 7.13 8.68 -4.35
N TRP A 65 7.98 7.83 -4.95
CA TRP A 65 8.15 6.46 -4.49
C TRP A 65 8.76 6.40 -3.09
N TYR A 66 9.79 7.20 -2.84
CA TYR A 66 10.37 7.34 -1.50
C TYR A 66 9.30 7.71 -0.46
N ASN A 67 8.54 8.78 -0.69
CA ASN A 67 7.48 9.23 0.22
C ASN A 67 6.40 8.16 0.43
N ARG A 68 6.05 7.42 -0.62
CA ARG A 68 5.09 6.33 -0.55
C ARG A 68 5.56 5.22 0.39
N ILE A 69 6.82 4.79 0.26
CA ILE A 69 7.40 3.75 1.10
C ILE A 69 7.53 4.24 2.55
N ILE A 70 8.02 5.48 2.74
CA ILE A 70 8.11 6.08 4.09
C ILE A 70 6.73 6.17 4.74
N THR A 71 5.69 6.55 4.00
CA THR A 71 4.32 6.60 4.55
C THR A 71 3.85 5.21 4.97
N ALA A 72 4.18 4.17 4.21
CA ALA A 72 3.83 2.80 4.56
C ALA A 72 4.53 2.33 5.85
N PHE A 73 5.82 2.65 6.05
CA PHE A 73 6.53 2.31 7.30
C PHE A 73 5.85 2.84 8.56
N TYR A 74 5.19 3.98 8.49
CA TYR A 74 4.59 4.63 9.65
C TYR A 74 3.06 4.52 9.72
N GLY A 75 2.42 3.94 8.70
CA GLY A 75 0.96 3.93 8.61
C GLY A 75 0.31 2.58 8.31
N GLU A 76 1.06 1.63 7.78
CA GLU A 76 0.52 0.32 7.39
C GLU A 76 0.88 -0.76 8.42
N GLU A 77 0.16 -1.89 8.37
CA GLU A 77 0.50 -3.09 9.11
C GLU A 77 1.36 -4.00 8.23
N TYR A 78 2.45 -4.52 8.75
CA TYR A 78 3.39 -5.40 8.05
C TYR A 78 4.15 -6.28 9.03
N THR A 79 4.73 -7.36 8.51
CA THR A 79 5.64 -8.24 9.22
C THR A 79 7.09 -7.69 9.20
N ASP A 80 7.96 -8.28 10.02
CA ASP A 80 9.39 -7.94 10.02
C ASP A 80 10.05 -8.20 8.65
N ASP A 81 9.67 -9.29 7.98
CA ASP A 81 10.20 -9.62 6.65
C ASP A 81 9.75 -8.58 5.61
N GLU A 82 8.48 -8.20 5.61
CA GLU A 82 7.93 -7.16 4.72
C GLU A 82 8.57 -5.79 4.99
N LEU A 83 8.90 -5.47 6.26
CA LEU A 83 9.66 -4.25 6.58
C LEU A 83 11.04 -4.28 5.91
N GLU A 84 11.74 -5.40 5.97
CA GLU A 84 13.05 -5.55 5.35
C GLU A 84 12.97 -5.46 3.83
N ASP A 85 11.96 -6.09 3.22
CA ASP A 85 11.72 -6.01 1.78
C ASP A 85 11.41 -4.56 1.34
N MET A 86 10.57 -3.84 2.08
CA MET A 86 10.33 -2.41 1.82
C MET A 86 11.58 -1.56 2.01
N ALA A 87 12.42 -1.87 3.00
CA ALA A 87 13.69 -1.18 3.22
C ALA A 87 14.65 -1.39 2.04
N ASP A 88 14.69 -2.59 1.48
CA ASP A 88 15.46 -2.87 0.26
C ASP A 88 14.91 -2.09 -0.94
N GLN A 89 13.59 -1.92 -1.07
CA GLN A 89 12.99 -1.07 -2.10
C GLN A 89 13.41 0.41 -1.96
N VAL A 90 13.47 0.94 -0.73
CA VAL A 90 14.01 2.30 -0.50
C VAL A 90 15.47 2.39 -0.94
N ARG A 91 16.27 1.38 -0.61
CA ARG A 91 17.70 1.35 -0.95
C ARG A 91 17.94 1.32 -2.46
N MET A 92 17.04 0.73 -3.25
CA MET A 92 17.09 0.80 -4.72
C MET A 92 16.88 2.21 -5.28
N LEU A 93 16.37 3.14 -4.48
CA LEU A 93 16.23 4.56 -4.86
C LEU A 93 17.44 5.42 -4.45
N MET A 94 18.40 4.86 -3.70
CA MET A 94 19.61 5.54 -3.24
C MET A 94 20.72 5.38 -4.26
N ASP A 95 21.59 6.38 -4.36
CA ASP A 95 22.82 6.28 -5.11
C ASP A 95 23.91 5.48 -4.36
N ASP A 96 24.98 5.15 -5.05
CA ASP A 96 26.07 4.33 -4.50
C ASP A 96 26.77 5.00 -3.32
N GLU A 97 26.89 6.34 -3.32
CA GLU A 97 27.50 7.08 -2.23
C GLU A 97 26.64 6.98 -0.97
N LEU A 98 25.33 7.21 -1.09
CA LEU A 98 24.40 7.11 0.03
C LEU A 98 24.33 5.67 0.56
N LEU A 99 24.34 4.66 -0.32
CA LEU A 99 24.40 3.25 0.06
C LEU A 99 25.67 2.91 0.84
N SER A 100 26.82 3.50 0.49
CA SER A 100 28.09 3.27 1.18
C SER A 100 28.07 3.76 2.63
N TYR A 101 27.39 4.89 2.89
CA TYR A 101 27.22 5.43 4.25
C TYR A 101 26.11 4.76 5.05
N ASN A 102 25.25 3.98 4.38
CA ASN A 102 24.11 3.29 4.99
C ASN A 102 24.15 1.77 4.69
N PRO A 103 25.08 1.01 5.30
CA PRO A 103 25.11 -0.44 5.15
C PRO A 103 23.74 -1.05 5.53
N ARG A 104 23.26 -2.06 4.77
CA ARG A 104 21.91 -2.62 4.88
C ARG A 104 21.48 -2.91 6.32
N ASP A 105 22.29 -3.66 7.05
CA ASP A 105 21.94 -4.10 8.41
C ASP A 105 21.83 -2.92 9.38
N THR A 106 22.72 -1.92 9.23
CA THR A 106 22.67 -0.70 10.03
C THR A 106 21.45 0.13 9.70
N TYR A 107 21.13 0.26 8.41
CA TYR A 107 19.95 0.97 7.93
C TYR A 107 18.66 0.36 8.49
N ILE A 108 18.49 -0.95 8.35
CA ILE A 108 17.29 -1.67 8.85
C ILE A 108 17.17 -1.55 10.37
N LYS A 109 18.30 -1.70 11.10
CA LYS A 109 18.31 -1.55 12.56
C LYS A 109 17.86 -0.14 12.99
N ASN A 110 18.37 0.89 12.35
CA ASN A 110 18.01 2.28 12.66
C ASN A 110 16.55 2.55 12.28
N LEU A 111 16.10 2.05 11.13
CA LEU A 111 14.71 2.18 10.68
C LEU A 111 13.73 1.55 11.68
N LYS A 112 14.01 0.33 12.16
CA LYS A 112 13.19 -0.34 13.19
C LYS A 112 13.12 0.51 14.48
N ALA A 113 14.22 1.08 14.91
CA ALA A 113 14.26 1.95 16.09
C ALA A 113 13.47 3.26 15.90
N ASP A 114 13.55 3.87 14.72
CA ASP A 114 12.79 5.07 14.38
C ASP A 114 11.28 4.80 14.33
N ILE A 115 10.87 3.66 13.75
CA ILE A 115 9.47 3.25 13.70
C ILE A 115 8.93 3.02 15.13
N GLU A 116 9.69 2.34 16.00
CA GLU A 116 9.30 2.11 17.40
C GLU A 116 9.13 3.45 18.16
N ASP A 117 10.05 4.41 17.98
CA ASP A 117 9.93 5.75 18.57
C ASP A 117 8.67 6.48 18.07
N TYR A 118 8.37 6.38 16.78
CA TYR A 118 7.17 6.97 16.18
C TYR A 118 5.89 6.38 16.77
N GLN A 119 5.82 5.05 16.86
CA GLN A 119 4.68 4.33 17.45
C GLN A 119 4.52 4.67 18.92
N THR A 120 5.61 4.70 19.70
CA THR A 120 5.59 5.05 21.13
C THR A 120 5.06 6.46 21.35
N ARG A 121 5.42 7.39 20.48
CA ARG A 121 4.94 8.79 20.53
C ARG A 121 3.58 8.99 19.86
N LYS A 122 2.96 7.94 19.34
CA LYS A 122 1.68 7.98 18.62
C LYS A 122 1.68 9.00 17.47
N LYS A 123 2.78 9.09 16.76
CA LYS A 123 2.92 9.92 15.58
C LYS A 123 2.50 9.15 14.33
N THR A 124 1.99 9.85 13.34
CA THR A 124 1.68 9.30 12.01
C THR A 124 1.95 10.34 10.94
N ILE A 125 2.20 9.90 9.72
CA ILE A 125 2.29 10.78 8.55
C ILE A 125 0.88 11.02 8.05
N VAL A 126 0.40 12.26 8.19
CA VAL A 126 -0.95 12.64 7.76
C VAL A 126 -0.99 12.93 6.26
N GLN A 127 0.08 13.53 5.73
CA GLN A 127 0.17 13.92 4.33
C GLN A 127 1.63 14.09 3.93
N SER A 128 1.95 13.70 2.69
CA SER A 128 3.18 14.06 2.01
C SER A 128 2.87 14.73 0.68
N SER A 129 3.70 15.69 0.28
CA SER A 129 3.58 16.36 -1.01
C SER A 129 4.94 16.48 -1.68
N VAL A 130 4.95 16.48 -2.99
CA VAL A 130 6.16 16.65 -3.81
C VAL A 130 5.92 17.83 -4.76
N SER A 131 6.87 18.74 -4.84
CA SER A 131 6.84 19.90 -5.73
C SER A 131 6.56 19.50 -7.18
N ASP A 132 6.01 20.42 -7.95
CA ASP A 132 5.79 20.20 -9.37
C ASP A 132 7.12 20.13 -10.14
N SER A 133 7.08 19.46 -11.30
CA SER A 133 8.29 19.26 -12.12
C SER A 133 8.92 20.58 -12.57
N ASN A 134 8.15 21.66 -12.63
CA ASN A 134 8.63 23.00 -12.99
C ASN A 134 9.46 23.67 -11.89
N ASP A 135 9.37 23.17 -10.66
CA ASP A 135 10.09 23.70 -9.50
C ASP A 135 11.42 22.99 -9.26
N ILE A 136 11.75 21.99 -10.10
CA ILE A 136 12.99 21.24 -10.01
C ILE A 136 14.09 22.01 -10.71
N ASN A 137 15.15 22.34 -9.97
CA ASN A 137 16.35 22.90 -10.52
C ASN A 137 17.40 21.80 -10.71
N TYR A 138 18.30 22.00 -11.66
CA TYR A 138 19.35 21.06 -11.97
C TYR A 138 20.71 21.77 -11.91
N ALA A 139 21.70 21.11 -11.33
CA ALA A 139 23.08 21.58 -11.31
C ALA A 139 24.04 20.42 -11.46
N THR A 140 25.27 20.72 -11.90
CA THR A 140 26.38 19.78 -11.87
C THR A 140 27.17 20.00 -10.59
N VAL A 141 27.23 18.99 -9.74
CA VAL A 141 27.97 19.01 -8.48
C VAL A 141 29.04 17.93 -8.56
N GLN A 142 30.31 18.30 -8.44
CA GLN A 142 31.46 17.38 -8.51
C GLN A 142 31.53 16.51 -9.78
N GLY A 143 30.88 16.94 -10.86
CA GLY A 143 30.81 16.20 -12.13
C GLY A 143 29.49 15.44 -12.36
N ASP A 144 28.67 15.28 -11.34
CA ASP A 144 27.39 14.61 -11.42
C ASP A 144 26.25 15.60 -11.65
N TYR A 145 25.25 15.16 -12.45
CA TYR A 145 24.06 15.96 -12.77
C TYR A 145 23.00 15.71 -11.70
N CYS A 146 22.80 16.70 -10.84
CA CYS A 146 21.91 16.61 -9.67
C CYS A 146 20.64 17.45 -9.86
N ALA A 147 19.51 16.97 -9.31
CA ALA A 147 18.26 17.71 -9.18
C ALA A 147 18.07 18.16 -7.72
N TYR A 148 17.53 19.40 -7.50
CA TYR A 148 17.21 19.94 -6.19
C TYR A 148 15.97 20.86 -6.19
#